data_14d29ad7bbb2bdbfc5c131beb9851003
#
_entry.id   14d29ad7bbb2bdbfc5c131beb9851003
#
_cell.length_a   1.000
_cell.length_b   1.000
_cell.length_c   1.000
_cell.angle_alpha   90.00
_cell.angle_beta   90.00
_cell.angle_gamma   90.00
#
_symmetry.space_group_name_H-M   'P 1'
#
loop_
_entity.id
_entity.type
_entity.pdbx_description
1 polymer ?
#
loop_
_entity_poly.entity_id
_entity_poly.type
_entity_poly.pdbx_seq_one_letter_code
_entity_poly.pdbx_strand_id
1 'polypeptide(L)'
;YSMEKGVNFFDTAEYYSVKGKEKTYGATEKIIGNWFKQKNNREKVILASKVAGPDVRWIRGGGLQFNEKHFTEALEGSLQRLQTDYIDLYQLHWPERKTNFFGRLGYKNYKEEKEWTPFEEILETAKKFIDQGKIRYLGLSNETPYGLSNYINLSKYKNLPRVMSVQNPYSLLNRTYEVGMSEISIRDQVGLLAYSPLACGVLTGKYRNSKKPDGARLTIWEDWTRYTNERSMNATEKYCKIAESHGLTPTELSLAFVNQQDFVTSNIIGATKMD
;
A
#
# COMPACT_ATOMS: atom_id res chain seq x y z
N TYR A 1 13.98 17.55 2.58
CA TYR A 1 14.78 16.63 3.39
C TYR A 1 14.84 15.22 2.79
N SER A 2 13.71 14.49 2.64
CA SER A 2 13.72 13.10 2.13
C SER A 2 14.41 12.99 0.77
N MET A 3 14.13 13.89 -0.15
CA MET A 3 14.81 13.93 -1.47
C MET A 3 16.32 14.20 -1.36
N GLU A 4 16.73 15.08 -0.46
CA GLU A 4 18.16 15.36 -0.18
C GLU A 4 18.88 14.14 0.40
N LYS A 5 18.14 13.20 0.98
CA LYS A 5 18.62 11.91 1.48
C LYS A 5 18.45 10.76 0.48
N GLY A 6 18.08 11.06 -0.77
CA GLY A 6 17.94 10.07 -1.84
C GLY A 6 16.58 9.36 -1.90
N VAL A 7 15.62 9.72 -1.03
CA VAL A 7 14.26 9.16 -1.08
C VAL A 7 13.42 9.97 -2.04
N ASN A 8 13.16 9.42 -3.21
CA ASN A 8 12.40 10.08 -4.28
C ASN A 8 11.12 9.35 -4.71
N PHE A 9 10.78 8.24 -4.07
CA PHE A 9 9.53 7.51 -4.33
C PHE A 9 8.49 7.94 -3.28
N PHE A 10 7.43 8.63 -3.73
CA PHE A 10 6.33 9.10 -2.87
C PHE A 10 5.06 8.31 -3.14
N ASP A 11 4.50 7.70 -2.09
CA ASP A 11 3.27 6.92 -2.15
C ASP A 11 2.12 7.66 -1.47
N THR A 12 1.02 7.81 -2.19
CA THR A 12 -0.24 8.39 -1.69
C THR A 12 -1.44 7.58 -2.15
N ALA A 13 -2.65 8.06 -1.95
CA ALA A 13 -3.90 7.49 -2.46
C ALA A 13 -5.02 8.52 -2.43
N GLU A 14 -6.03 8.36 -3.30
CA GLU A 14 -7.24 9.19 -3.22
C GLU A 14 -7.96 9.05 -1.87
N TYR A 15 -7.91 7.86 -1.26
CA TYR A 15 -8.52 7.57 0.04
C TYR A 15 -7.87 8.30 1.21
N TYR A 16 -6.60 8.74 1.08
CA TYR A 16 -5.86 9.29 2.22
C TYR A 16 -6.26 10.75 2.53
N SER A 17 -6.17 11.08 3.83
CA SER A 17 -5.41 10.58 4.95
C SER A 17 -6.01 9.33 5.62
N VAL A 18 -5.17 8.58 6.33
CA VAL A 18 -5.59 7.47 7.19
C VAL A 18 -5.93 8.00 8.58
N LYS A 19 -7.05 7.70 9.26
CA LYS A 19 -8.19 6.92 8.70
C LYS A 19 -8.98 7.78 7.72
N GLY A 20 -9.39 7.18 6.58
CA GLY A 20 -10.18 7.88 5.59
C GLY A 20 -11.48 8.45 6.17
N LYS A 21 -11.71 9.72 5.89
CA LYS A 21 -12.95 10.44 6.22
C LYS A 21 -13.34 11.28 5.02
N GLU A 22 -14.62 11.49 4.80
CA GLU A 22 -15.13 12.32 3.73
C GLU A 22 -14.46 13.70 3.68
N LYS A 23 -14.31 14.35 4.83
CA LYS A 23 -13.66 15.67 4.94
C LYS A 23 -12.18 15.70 4.56
N THR A 24 -11.49 14.57 4.62
CA THR A 24 -10.03 14.47 4.38
C THR A 24 -9.67 13.65 3.13
N TYR A 25 -10.67 13.19 2.40
CA TYR A 25 -10.51 12.51 1.11
C TYR A 25 -9.67 13.33 0.14
N GLY A 26 -8.63 12.70 -0.42
CA GLY A 26 -7.71 13.34 -1.35
C GLY A 26 -6.79 14.42 -0.76
N ALA A 27 -6.81 14.62 0.56
CA ALA A 27 -6.02 15.68 1.20
C ALA A 27 -4.51 15.49 1.00
N THR A 28 -4.00 14.27 1.06
CA THR A 28 -2.57 14.00 0.86
C THR A 28 -2.14 14.24 -0.58
N GLU A 29 -2.97 13.91 -1.55
CA GLU A 29 -2.72 14.24 -2.96
C GLU A 29 -2.68 15.75 -3.19
N LYS A 30 -3.61 16.51 -2.60
CA LYS A 30 -3.60 18.00 -2.67
C LYS A 30 -2.33 18.59 -2.06
N ILE A 31 -1.86 18.07 -0.92
CA ILE A 31 -0.63 18.53 -0.27
C ILE A 31 0.57 18.30 -1.20
N ILE A 32 0.68 17.11 -1.77
CA ILE A 32 1.76 16.76 -2.70
C ILE A 32 1.68 17.63 -3.97
N GLY A 33 0.49 17.81 -4.55
CA GLY A 33 0.30 18.66 -5.72
C GLY A 33 0.69 20.11 -5.48
N ASN A 34 0.31 20.68 -4.34
CA ASN A 34 0.73 22.02 -3.95
C ASN A 34 2.26 22.12 -3.80
N TRP A 35 2.89 21.10 -3.25
CA TRP A 35 4.35 21.04 -3.14
C TRP A 35 5.03 20.93 -4.51
N PHE A 36 4.52 20.13 -5.43
CA PHE A 36 5.02 20.07 -6.81
C PHE A 36 4.96 21.43 -7.49
N LYS A 37 3.81 22.11 -7.40
CA LYS A 37 3.63 23.44 -7.97
C LYS A 37 4.61 24.46 -7.37
N GLN A 38 4.78 24.43 -6.04
CA GLN A 38 5.66 25.36 -5.33
C GLN A 38 7.14 25.14 -5.67
N LYS A 39 7.57 23.88 -5.82
CA LYS A 39 8.99 23.51 -5.97
C LYS A 39 9.39 23.24 -7.41
N ASN A 40 8.45 23.14 -8.33
CA ASN A 40 8.68 22.76 -9.73
C ASN A 40 9.60 21.53 -9.85
N ASN A 41 9.23 20.44 -9.19
CA ASN A 41 10.08 19.25 -9.02
C ASN A 41 9.37 17.93 -9.30
N ARG A 42 8.25 17.96 -10.03
CA ARG A 42 7.46 16.75 -10.34
C ARG A 42 8.31 15.65 -11.01
N GLU A 43 9.15 16.02 -11.93
CA GLU A 43 10.01 15.12 -12.70
C GLU A 43 11.12 14.45 -11.87
N LYS A 44 11.40 14.97 -10.68
CA LYS A 44 12.40 14.42 -9.75
C LYS A 44 11.81 13.36 -8.81
N VAL A 45 10.50 13.12 -8.90
CA VAL A 45 9.76 12.24 -7.99
C VAL A 45 9.12 11.11 -8.76
N ILE A 46 9.30 9.89 -8.29
CA ILE A 46 8.49 8.73 -8.68
C ILE A 46 7.24 8.79 -7.81
N LEU A 47 6.10 9.08 -8.43
CA LEU A 47 4.84 9.29 -7.74
C LEU A 47 3.95 8.05 -7.88
N ALA A 48 3.55 7.48 -6.76
CA ALA A 48 2.52 6.46 -6.70
C ALA A 48 1.24 7.00 -6.07
N SER A 49 0.09 6.69 -6.69
CA SER A 49 -1.22 6.90 -6.08
C SER A 49 -2.11 5.67 -6.29
N LYS A 50 -3.32 5.68 -5.73
CA LYS A 50 -4.18 4.49 -5.72
C LYS A 50 -5.65 4.86 -5.89
N VAL A 51 -6.36 4.09 -6.72
CA VAL A 51 -7.82 4.10 -6.76
C VAL A 51 -8.38 3.31 -5.58
N ALA A 52 -9.35 3.87 -4.87
CA ALA A 52 -10.00 3.21 -3.74
C ALA A 52 -10.83 2.00 -4.21
N GLY A 53 -10.72 0.89 -3.49
CA GLY A 53 -11.58 -0.27 -3.68
C GLY A 53 -12.99 -0.08 -3.09
N PRO A 54 -13.82 -1.13 -3.04
CA PRO A 54 -15.20 -1.08 -2.59
C PRO A 54 -15.35 -0.72 -1.11
N ASP A 55 -16.61 -0.59 -0.67
CA ASP A 55 -17.03 -0.34 0.73
C ASP A 55 -16.70 1.07 1.27
N VAL A 56 -16.40 2.04 0.40
CA VAL A 56 -16.24 3.46 0.79
C VAL A 56 -17.42 4.27 0.26
N ARG A 57 -18.33 4.66 1.17
CA ARG A 57 -19.63 5.25 0.80
C ARG A 57 -19.53 6.69 0.30
N TRP A 58 -18.54 7.45 0.71
CA TRP A 58 -18.41 8.88 0.38
C TRP A 58 -17.53 9.17 -0.84
N ILE A 59 -16.88 8.17 -1.42
CA ILE A 59 -16.12 8.32 -2.66
C ILE A 59 -17.06 8.01 -3.82
N ARG A 60 -17.21 8.93 -4.76
CA ARG A 60 -18.04 8.77 -5.97
C ARG A 60 -19.45 8.20 -5.70
N GLY A 61 -20.07 8.57 -4.57
CA GLY A 61 -21.40 8.09 -4.18
C GLY A 61 -21.47 6.65 -3.65
N GLY A 62 -20.33 5.99 -3.46
CA GLY A 62 -20.25 4.59 -3.02
C GLY A 62 -20.36 3.58 -4.18
N GLY A 63 -20.47 2.29 -3.84
CA GLY A 63 -20.59 1.24 -4.88
C GLY A 63 -19.36 1.15 -5.80
N LEU A 64 -18.17 1.44 -5.27
CA LEU A 64 -16.94 1.52 -6.05
C LEU A 64 -16.59 0.19 -6.70
N GLN A 65 -16.26 0.26 -7.98
CA GLN A 65 -15.73 -0.83 -8.79
C GLN A 65 -14.54 -0.32 -9.60
N PHE A 66 -13.74 -1.24 -10.15
CA PHE A 66 -12.65 -0.89 -11.06
C PHE A 66 -13.07 -0.90 -12.53
N ASN A 67 -14.39 -0.81 -12.80
CA ASN A 67 -14.88 -0.63 -14.15
C ASN A 67 -14.34 0.68 -14.77
N GLU A 68 -14.36 0.77 -16.08
CA GLU A 68 -13.78 1.90 -16.82
C GLU A 68 -14.25 3.27 -16.29
N LYS A 69 -15.54 3.40 -15.95
CA LYS A 69 -16.11 4.65 -15.45
C LYS A 69 -15.46 5.09 -14.13
N HIS A 70 -15.56 4.27 -13.08
CA HIS A 70 -15.04 4.64 -11.76
C HIS A 70 -13.51 4.74 -11.74
N PHE A 71 -12.82 3.90 -12.54
CA PHE A 71 -11.38 3.94 -12.62
C PHE A 71 -10.90 5.22 -13.31
N THR A 72 -11.60 5.67 -14.37
CA THR A 72 -11.32 6.95 -15.05
C THR A 72 -11.59 8.13 -14.12
N GLU A 73 -12.76 8.19 -13.48
CA GLU A 73 -13.10 9.27 -12.54
C GLU A 73 -12.08 9.37 -11.39
N ALA A 74 -11.60 8.24 -10.88
CA ALA A 74 -10.58 8.21 -9.85
C ALA A 74 -9.25 8.79 -10.32
N LEU A 75 -8.78 8.36 -11.51
CA LEU A 75 -7.52 8.83 -12.08
C LEU A 75 -7.56 10.33 -12.37
N GLU A 76 -8.60 10.81 -13.04
CA GLU A 76 -8.75 12.24 -13.35
C GLU A 76 -8.80 13.10 -12.07
N GLY A 77 -9.54 12.64 -11.06
CA GLY A 77 -9.56 13.30 -9.77
C GLY A 77 -8.19 13.32 -9.07
N SER A 78 -7.41 12.24 -9.16
CA SER A 78 -6.06 12.17 -8.61
C SER A 78 -5.11 13.11 -9.35
N LEU A 79 -5.11 13.12 -10.67
CA LEU A 79 -4.29 14.02 -11.49
C LEU A 79 -4.59 15.49 -11.16
N GLN A 80 -5.89 15.86 -11.04
CA GLN A 80 -6.29 17.19 -10.66
C GLN A 80 -5.77 17.59 -9.26
N ARG A 81 -5.92 16.72 -8.25
CA ARG A 81 -5.46 17.00 -6.88
C ARG A 81 -3.95 17.08 -6.80
N LEU A 82 -3.24 16.21 -7.52
CA LEU A 82 -1.79 16.16 -7.61
C LEU A 82 -1.18 17.26 -8.49
N GLN A 83 -2.00 17.97 -9.27
CA GLN A 83 -1.59 19.04 -10.19
C GLN A 83 -0.47 18.56 -11.15
N THR A 84 -0.68 17.40 -11.77
CA THR A 84 0.26 16.76 -12.70
C THR A 84 -0.51 16.04 -13.79
N ASP A 85 0.10 15.88 -14.96
CA ASP A 85 -0.50 15.21 -16.11
C ASP A 85 -0.32 13.68 -16.07
N TYR A 86 0.54 13.19 -15.20
CA TYR A 86 0.83 11.75 -15.11
C TYR A 86 1.16 11.27 -13.69
N ILE A 87 0.89 9.99 -13.43
CA ILE A 87 1.30 9.24 -12.25
C ILE A 87 2.26 8.13 -12.69
N ASP A 88 3.38 7.94 -11.97
CA ASP A 88 4.35 6.91 -12.36
C ASP A 88 3.85 5.50 -12.06
N LEU A 89 3.23 5.28 -10.90
CA LEU A 89 2.64 4.01 -10.50
C LEU A 89 1.22 4.21 -9.98
N TYR A 90 0.22 3.76 -10.75
CA TYR A 90 -1.17 3.83 -10.29
C TYR A 90 -1.63 2.46 -9.82
N GLN A 91 -2.17 2.38 -8.60
CA GLN A 91 -2.39 1.11 -7.92
C GLN A 91 -3.87 0.86 -7.63
N LEU A 92 -4.32 -0.39 -7.73
CA LEU A 92 -5.60 -0.83 -7.17
C LEU A 92 -5.42 -1.00 -5.67
N HIS A 93 -6.12 -0.19 -4.85
CA HIS A 93 -5.81 -0.06 -3.42
C HIS A 93 -6.15 -1.30 -2.59
N TRP A 94 -7.24 -2.01 -2.92
CA TRP A 94 -7.60 -3.34 -2.42
C TRP A 94 -8.59 -4.02 -3.37
N PRO A 95 -8.63 -5.36 -3.40
CA PRO A 95 -9.50 -6.10 -4.31
C PRO A 95 -11.00 -5.79 -4.16
N GLU A 96 -11.74 -5.83 -5.25
CA GLU A 96 -13.22 -5.81 -5.22
C GLU A 96 -13.78 -7.12 -4.65
N ARG A 97 -13.08 -8.21 -4.90
CA ARG A 97 -13.46 -9.54 -4.45
C ARG A 97 -13.48 -9.65 -2.93
N LYS A 98 -14.38 -10.45 -2.39
CA LYS A 98 -14.42 -10.81 -0.95
C LYS A 98 -13.29 -11.78 -0.62
N THR A 99 -12.10 -11.27 -0.44
CA THR A 99 -10.88 -12.04 -0.19
C THR A 99 -10.17 -11.60 1.10
N ASN A 100 -9.04 -12.24 1.39
CA ASN A 100 -8.26 -11.98 2.60
C ASN A 100 -7.36 -10.76 2.42
N PHE A 101 -7.74 -9.63 2.98
CA PHE A 101 -6.91 -8.43 3.10
C PHE A 101 -7.18 -7.73 4.44
N PHE A 102 -6.35 -6.77 4.82
CA PHE A 102 -6.44 -6.02 6.07
C PHE A 102 -6.51 -6.88 7.34
N GLY A 103 -5.81 -8.03 7.34
CA GLY A 103 -5.74 -8.94 8.48
C GLY A 103 -6.86 -9.98 8.54
N ARG A 104 -7.73 -10.04 7.55
CA ARG A 104 -8.70 -11.14 7.41
C ARG A 104 -7.98 -12.41 6.98
N LEU A 105 -8.38 -13.54 7.56
CA LEU A 105 -7.87 -14.87 7.23
C LEU A 105 -9.03 -15.85 7.03
N GLY A 106 -8.76 -16.94 6.29
CA GLY A 106 -9.65 -18.10 6.21
C GLY A 106 -10.61 -18.13 5.03
N TYR A 107 -10.63 -17.14 4.14
CA TYR A 107 -11.45 -17.09 2.90
C TYR A 107 -12.87 -17.66 3.08
N LYS A 108 -13.66 -17.02 3.94
CA LYS A 108 -15.01 -17.52 4.34
C LYS A 108 -16.16 -16.81 3.65
N ASN A 109 -15.94 -15.60 3.13
CA ASN A 109 -17.00 -14.69 2.69
C ASN A 109 -17.32 -14.76 1.18
N TYR A 110 -16.78 -15.76 0.48
CA TYR A 110 -16.98 -15.89 -0.98
C TYR A 110 -18.45 -16.08 -1.38
N LYS A 111 -19.29 -16.64 -0.51
CA LYS A 111 -20.73 -16.80 -0.77
C LYS A 111 -21.52 -15.48 -0.75
N GLU A 112 -20.95 -14.42 -0.17
CA GLU A 112 -21.51 -13.08 -0.11
C GLU A 112 -20.94 -12.17 -1.20
N GLU A 113 -20.13 -12.74 -2.09
CA GLU A 113 -19.46 -12.01 -3.14
C GLU A 113 -20.48 -11.51 -4.15
N LYS A 114 -20.44 -10.20 -4.41
CA LYS A 114 -21.15 -9.56 -5.51
C LYS A 114 -20.33 -9.66 -6.78
N GLU A 115 -20.97 -9.40 -7.90
CA GLU A 115 -20.28 -9.22 -9.18
C GLU A 115 -19.20 -8.14 -9.06
N TRP A 116 -18.03 -8.43 -9.59
CA TRP A 116 -16.87 -7.55 -9.59
C TRP A 116 -16.30 -7.41 -11.00
N THR A 117 -15.54 -6.35 -11.26
CA THR A 117 -14.98 -6.04 -12.56
C THR A 117 -13.97 -7.11 -12.98
N PRO A 118 -14.14 -7.75 -14.15
CA PRO A 118 -13.19 -8.74 -14.64
C PRO A 118 -11.76 -8.21 -14.71
N PHE A 119 -10.77 -9.02 -14.36
CA PHE A 119 -9.35 -8.63 -14.42
C PHE A 119 -8.93 -8.12 -15.79
N GLU A 120 -9.50 -8.69 -16.87
CA GLU A 120 -9.23 -8.28 -18.23
C GLU A 120 -9.70 -6.85 -18.50
N GLU A 121 -10.93 -6.50 -18.14
CA GLU A 121 -11.49 -5.15 -18.28
C GLU A 121 -10.66 -4.11 -17.52
N ILE A 122 -10.18 -4.47 -16.31
CA ILE A 122 -9.29 -3.60 -15.53
C ILE A 122 -7.99 -3.34 -16.27
N LEU A 123 -7.37 -4.38 -16.86
CA LEU A 123 -6.13 -4.24 -17.62
C LEU A 123 -6.32 -3.48 -18.93
N GLU A 124 -7.45 -3.68 -19.63
CA GLU A 124 -7.80 -2.91 -20.83
C GLU A 124 -7.98 -1.43 -20.53
N THR A 125 -8.64 -1.12 -19.42
CA THR A 125 -8.77 0.26 -18.94
C THR A 125 -7.42 0.87 -18.57
N ALA A 126 -6.58 0.13 -17.86
CA ALA A 126 -5.23 0.59 -17.53
C ALA A 126 -4.37 0.80 -18.79
N LYS A 127 -4.55 -0.05 -19.81
CA LYS A 127 -3.88 0.14 -21.11
C LYS A 127 -4.25 1.47 -21.75
N LYS A 128 -5.53 1.84 -21.76
CA LYS A 128 -5.97 3.15 -22.27
C LYS A 128 -5.27 4.31 -21.54
N PHE A 129 -5.10 4.21 -20.22
CA PHE A 129 -4.43 5.25 -19.44
C PHE A 129 -2.92 5.33 -19.74
N ILE A 130 -2.27 4.18 -19.97
CA ILE A 130 -0.86 4.12 -20.39
C ILE A 130 -0.70 4.72 -21.79
N ASP A 131 -1.54 4.33 -22.74
CA ASP A 131 -1.52 4.82 -24.12
C ASP A 131 -1.77 6.35 -24.18
N GLN A 132 -2.56 6.90 -23.24
CA GLN A 132 -2.79 8.33 -23.06
C GLN A 132 -1.64 9.06 -22.32
N GLY A 133 -0.66 8.34 -21.80
CA GLY A 133 0.44 8.90 -21.01
C GLY A 133 0.04 9.36 -19.60
N LYS A 134 -1.17 9.04 -19.13
CA LYS A 134 -1.68 9.45 -17.81
C LYS A 134 -1.12 8.61 -16.66
N ILE A 135 -0.79 7.36 -16.91
CA ILE A 135 -0.03 6.52 -15.98
C ILE A 135 1.14 5.86 -16.72
N ARG A 136 2.24 5.60 -16.02
CA ARG A 136 3.36 4.85 -16.60
C ARG A 136 3.22 3.35 -16.35
N TYR A 137 2.84 2.98 -15.12
CA TYR A 137 2.76 1.60 -14.69
C TYR A 137 1.52 1.36 -13.83
N LEU A 138 1.00 0.12 -13.89
CA LEU A 138 -0.05 -0.39 -13.01
C LEU A 138 0.58 -1.19 -11.87
N GLY A 139 0.06 -1.02 -10.65
CA GLY A 139 0.38 -1.82 -9.48
C GLY A 139 -0.87 -2.33 -8.76
N LEU A 140 -0.67 -3.27 -7.86
CA LEU A 140 -1.72 -3.79 -7.00
C LEU A 140 -1.42 -3.47 -5.53
N SER A 141 -2.44 -3.48 -4.70
CA SER A 141 -2.27 -3.40 -3.25
C SER A 141 -3.26 -4.31 -2.53
N ASN A 142 -2.83 -4.91 -1.42
CA ASN A 142 -3.62 -5.86 -0.64
C ASN A 142 -4.13 -7.06 -1.46
N GLU A 143 -3.38 -7.43 -2.48
CA GLU A 143 -3.75 -8.50 -3.40
C GLU A 143 -3.30 -9.87 -2.87
N THR A 144 -3.95 -10.92 -3.36
CA THR A 144 -3.71 -12.32 -3.02
C THR A 144 -2.97 -13.04 -4.15
N PRO A 145 -2.41 -14.25 -3.90
CA PRO A 145 -1.78 -15.06 -4.95
C PRO A 145 -2.71 -15.30 -6.15
N TYR A 146 -4.01 -15.57 -5.88
CA TYR A 146 -5.00 -15.76 -6.94
C TYR A 146 -5.12 -14.57 -7.88
N GLY A 147 -5.33 -13.36 -7.32
CA GLY A 147 -5.49 -12.18 -8.16
C GLY A 147 -4.21 -11.81 -8.90
N LEU A 148 -3.06 -11.84 -8.22
CA LEU A 148 -1.77 -11.54 -8.84
C LEU A 148 -1.48 -12.49 -10.01
N SER A 149 -1.69 -13.80 -9.84
CA SER A 149 -1.49 -14.78 -10.92
C SER A 149 -2.41 -14.54 -12.11
N ASN A 150 -3.68 -14.17 -11.89
CA ASN A 150 -4.60 -13.84 -12.97
C ASN A 150 -4.15 -12.61 -13.76
N TYR A 151 -3.75 -11.53 -13.10
CA TYR A 151 -3.23 -10.34 -13.77
C TYR A 151 -1.97 -10.63 -14.59
N ILE A 152 -1.04 -11.42 -14.05
CA ILE A 152 0.19 -11.82 -14.75
C ILE A 152 -0.13 -12.67 -16.00
N ASN A 153 -1.01 -13.64 -15.86
CA ASN A 153 -1.39 -14.51 -16.98
C ASN A 153 -2.08 -13.74 -18.11
N LEU A 154 -3.02 -12.86 -17.79
CA LEU A 154 -3.68 -12.01 -18.78
C LEU A 154 -2.67 -11.10 -19.50
N SER A 155 -1.74 -10.52 -18.76
CA SER A 155 -0.66 -9.71 -19.34
C SER A 155 0.19 -10.52 -20.33
N LYS A 156 0.57 -11.76 -19.96
CA LYS A 156 1.39 -12.64 -20.83
C LYS A 156 0.65 -13.12 -22.09
N TYR A 157 -0.62 -13.52 -21.94
CA TYR A 157 -1.33 -14.22 -23.02
C TYR A 157 -2.21 -13.31 -23.88
N LYS A 158 -2.58 -12.12 -23.41
CA LYS A 158 -3.45 -11.18 -24.12
C LYS A 158 -2.77 -9.86 -24.51
N ASN A 159 -1.47 -9.74 -24.31
CA ASN A 159 -0.71 -8.51 -24.59
C ASN A 159 -1.29 -7.27 -23.88
N LEU A 160 -1.70 -7.46 -22.63
CA LEU A 160 -2.20 -6.42 -21.75
C LEU A 160 -1.07 -5.86 -20.85
N PRO A 161 -1.25 -4.68 -20.24
CA PRO A 161 -0.23 -4.09 -19.39
C PRO A 161 0.18 -5.01 -18.24
N ARG A 162 1.48 -5.06 -17.99
CA ARG A 162 2.02 -5.80 -16.87
C ARG A 162 1.78 -5.06 -15.54
N VAL A 163 1.41 -5.81 -14.52
CA VAL A 163 1.47 -5.34 -13.13
C VAL A 163 2.93 -5.31 -12.67
N MET A 164 3.41 -4.16 -12.20
CA MET A 164 4.82 -3.95 -11.86
C MET A 164 5.15 -4.25 -10.41
N SER A 165 4.20 -4.06 -9.49
CA SER A 165 4.42 -4.24 -8.06
C SER A 165 3.15 -4.65 -7.34
N VAL A 166 3.35 -5.21 -6.14
CA VAL A 166 2.28 -5.41 -5.15
C VAL A 166 2.64 -4.66 -3.88
N GLN A 167 1.72 -3.84 -3.37
CA GLN A 167 1.88 -3.16 -2.09
C GLN A 167 1.08 -3.89 -1.01
N ASN A 168 1.75 -4.72 -0.23
CA ASN A 168 1.14 -5.56 0.82
C ASN A 168 1.83 -5.36 2.18
N PRO A 169 1.16 -5.71 3.31
CA PRO A 169 1.79 -5.64 4.62
C PRO A 169 2.88 -6.70 4.76
N TYR A 170 4.06 -6.30 5.24
CA TYR A 170 5.12 -7.24 5.56
C TYR A 170 5.98 -6.72 6.71
N SER A 171 6.22 -7.57 7.70
CA SER A 171 7.03 -7.23 8.88
C SER A 171 7.36 -8.51 9.68
N LEU A 172 8.19 -8.41 10.71
CA LEU A 172 8.44 -9.48 11.67
C LEU A 172 7.15 -10.05 12.32
N LEU A 173 6.07 -9.26 12.42
CA LEU A 173 4.77 -9.68 12.96
C LEU A 173 3.75 -10.08 11.89
N ASN A 174 4.06 -9.92 10.61
CA ASN A 174 3.18 -10.28 9.51
C ASN A 174 3.98 -10.85 8.34
N ARG A 175 4.08 -12.15 8.30
CA ARG A 175 4.85 -12.91 7.30
C ARG A 175 3.97 -13.64 6.30
N THR A 176 2.68 -13.26 6.20
CA THR A 176 1.72 -13.93 5.31
C THR A 176 2.11 -13.86 3.83
N TYR A 177 2.88 -12.84 3.43
CA TYR A 177 3.39 -12.70 2.07
C TYR A 177 4.29 -13.87 1.65
N GLU A 178 5.04 -14.45 2.57
CA GLU A 178 5.95 -15.57 2.31
C GLU A 178 5.24 -16.87 1.90
N VAL A 179 3.96 -17.04 2.26
CA VAL A 179 3.22 -18.29 2.07
C VAL A 179 2.89 -18.58 0.60
N GLY A 180 2.80 -17.56 -0.26
CA GLY A 180 2.49 -17.80 -1.68
C GLY A 180 2.81 -16.62 -2.59
N MET A 181 2.95 -15.42 -2.05
CA MET A 181 3.24 -14.23 -2.84
C MET A 181 4.74 -14.09 -3.16
N SER A 182 5.61 -14.49 -2.25
CA SER A 182 7.07 -14.37 -2.41
C SER A 182 7.58 -15.17 -3.61
N GLU A 183 7.10 -16.39 -3.81
CA GLU A 183 7.48 -17.20 -4.97
C GLU A 183 7.06 -16.54 -6.28
N ILE A 184 5.81 -16.06 -6.37
CA ILE A 184 5.32 -15.35 -7.55
C ILE A 184 6.15 -14.08 -7.79
N SER A 185 6.42 -13.31 -6.73
CA SER A 185 7.23 -12.09 -6.83
C SER A 185 8.60 -12.33 -7.44
N ILE A 186 9.28 -13.38 -7.02
CA ILE A 186 10.61 -13.74 -7.51
C ILE A 186 10.53 -14.27 -8.95
N ARG A 187 9.66 -15.24 -9.21
CA ARG A 187 9.58 -15.91 -10.53
C ARG A 187 9.04 -15.00 -11.62
N ASP A 188 8.04 -14.22 -11.30
CA ASP A 188 7.39 -13.30 -12.25
C ASP A 188 7.89 -11.86 -12.13
N GLN A 189 8.90 -11.60 -11.29
CA GLN A 189 9.52 -10.30 -11.10
C GLN A 189 8.51 -9.18 -10.81
N VAL A 190 7.57 -9.42 -9.91
CA VAL A 190 6.62 -8.43 -9.39
C VAL A 190 6.99 -8.13 -7.96
N GLY A 191 7.72 -7.04 -7.72
CA GLY A 191 8.29 -6.74 -6.42
C GLY A 191 7.28 -6.28 -5.38
N LEU A 192 7.59 -6.55 -4.10
CA LEU A 192 6.81 -6.08 -2.97
C LEU A 192 7.21 -4.66 -2.58
N LEU A 193 6.22 -3.77 -2.48
CA LEU A 193 6.30 -2.52 -1.74
C LEU A 193 5.74 -2.80 -0.33
N ALA A 194 6.61 -2.99 0.65
CA ALA A 194 6.22 -3.46 1.98
C ALA A 194 5.69 -2.32 2.84
N TYR A 195 4.37 -2.30 3.11
CA TYR A 195 3.83 -1.34 4.07
C TYR A 195 3.74 -1.92 5.49
N SER A 196 3.71 -1.04 6.49
CA SER A 196 3.75 -1.36 7.92
C SER A 196 4.94 -2.25 8.34
N PRO A 197 6.17 -1.96 7.89
CA PRO A 197 7.35 -2.74 8.29
C PRO A 197 7.60 -2.69 9.80
N LEU A 198 7.11 -1.66 10.48
CA LEU A 198 7.14 -1.50 11.94
C LEU A 198 5.83 -1.90 12.63
N ALA A 199 4.91 -2.64 11.95
CA ALA A 199 3.65 -3.10 12.52
C ALA A 199 2.88 -1.98 13.27
N CYS A 200 2.59 -0.86 12.60
CA CYS A 200 1.96 0.34 13.17
C CYS A 200 2.74 0.96 14.34
N GLY A 201 4.04 0.72 14.43
CA GLY A 201 4.92 1.20 15.48
C GLY A 201 5.09 0.24 16.65
N VAL A 202 4.45 -0.93 16.65
CA VAL A 202 4.61 -1.94 17.71
C VAL A 202 6.06 -2.43 17.75
N LEU A 203 6.65 -2.74 16.61
CA LEU A 203 8.02 -3.23 16.50
C LEU A 203 9.12 -2.20 16.87
N THR A 204 8.77 -0.94 17.12
CA THR A 204 9.72 0.02 17.70
C THR A 204 9.92 -0.19 19.20
N GLY A 205 9.11 -1.01 19.84
CA GLY A 205 9.14 -1.23 21.28
C GLY A 205 8.46 -0.15 22.13
N LYS A 206 7.95 0.94 21.51
CA LYS A 206 7.38 2.09 22.25
C LYS A 206 6.10 1.78 23.03
N TYR A 207 5.41 0.68 22.70
CA TYR A 207 4.20 0.24 23.40
C TYR A 207 4.48 -0.86 24.44
N ARG A 208 5.75 -1.23 24.69
CA ARG A 208 6.14 -2.22 25.73
C ARG A 208 5.62 -1.77 27.09
N ASN A 209 5.30 -2.75 27.95
CA ASN A 209 4.77 -2.52 29.29
C ASN A 209 3.47 -1.69 29.29
N SER A 210 2.60 -1.91 28.31
CA SER A 210 1.33 -1.20 28.15
C SER A 210 1.45 0.33 28.04
N LYS A 211 2.62 0.85 27.63
CA LYS A 211 2.82 2.27 27.41
C LYS A 211 1.92 2.78 26.28
N LYS A 212 1.39 3.99 26.46
CA LYS A 212 0.59 4.70 25.44
C LYS A 212 1.26 6.06 25.18
N PRO A 213 2.36 6.12 24.39
CA PRO A 213 3.05 7.39 24.15
C PRO A 213 2.11 8.40 23.48
N ASP A 214 2.16 9.63 23.93
CA ASP A 214 1.33 10.70 23.40
C ASP A 214 1.60 10.93 21.90
N GLY A 215 0.54 11.19 21.14
CA GLY A 215 0.64 11.35 19.68
C GLY A 215 0.99 10.09 18.89
N ALA A 216 1.23 8.94 19.54
CA ALA A 216 1.52 7.69 18.84
C ALA A 216 0.26 7.07 18.23
N ARG A 217 0.44 6.38 17.07
CA ARG A 217 -0.67 5.88 16.24
C ARG A 217 -1.69 5.05 17.01
N LEU A 218 -1.25 4.08 17.82
CA LEU A 218 -2.14 3.19 18.55
C LEU A 218 -2.67 3.83 19.87
N THR A 219 -2.10 4.94 20.30
CA THR A 219 -2.67 5.77 21.36
C THR A 219 -3.82 6.62 20.83
N ILE A 220 -3.67 7.15 19.59
CA ILE A 220 -4.72 7.94 18.92
C ILE A 220 -5.86 7.05 18.42
N TRP A 221 -5.55 5.85 17.92
CA TRP A 221 -6.49 4.91 17.29
C TRP A 221 -6.47 3.58 18.03
N GLU A 222 -7.06 3.52 19.20
CA GLU A 222 -7.07 2.34 20.07
C GLU A 222 -7.80 1.13 19.45
N ASP A 223 -8.70 1.36 18.50
CA ASP A 223 -9.38 0.33 17.73
C ASP A 223 -8.51 -0.39 16.69
N TRP A 224 -7.27 0.05 16.49
CA TRP A 224 -6.33 -0.62 15.59
C TRP A 224 -5.57 -1.76 16.29
N THR A 225 -6.25 -2.90 16.46
CA THR A 225 -5.78 -4.02 17.28
C THR A 225 -4.99 -5.10 16.54
N ARG A 226 -4.75 -4.94 15.22
CA ARG A 226 -4.11 -5.98 14.38
C ARG A 226 -2.81 -6.54 14.97
N TYR A 227 -1.99 -5.71 15.58
CA TYR A 227 -0.66 -6.05 16.11
C TYR A 227 -0.54 -5.88 17.62
N THR A 228 -1.65 -5.72 18.37
CA THR A 228 -1.65 -5.50 19.82
C THR A 228 -2.14 -6.68 20.62
N ASN A 229 -2.41 -7.82 19.98
CA ASN A 229 -2.74 -9.06 20.68
C ASN A 229 -1.53 -9.58 21.47
N GLU A 230 -1.78 -10.44 22.46
CA GLU A 230 -0.76 -10.98 23.36
C GLU A 230 0.42 -11.64 22.62
N ARG A 231 0.14 -12.43 21.58
CA ARG A 231 1.20 -13.09 20.78
C ARG A 231 2.12 -12.07 20.10
N SER A 232 1.55 -11.03 19.54
CA SER A 232 2.32 -9.95 18.88
C SER A 232 3.16 -9.19 19.88
N MET A 233 2.63 -8.87 21.05
CA MET A 233 3.37 -8.18 22.11
C MET A 233 4.50 -9.03 22.67
N ASN A 234 4.25 -10.33 22.93
CA ASN A 234 5.27 -11.26 23.39
C ASN A 234 6.38 -11.48 22.35
N ALA A 235 6.04 -11.57 21.07
CA ALA A 235 7.02 -11.63 19.98
C ALA A 235 7.85 -10.33 19.91
N THR A 236 7.20 -9.17 20.01
CA THR A 236 7.89 -7.88 20.00
C THR A 236 8.90 -7.76 21.13
N GLU A 237 8.55 -8.21 22.34
CA GLU A 237 9.49 -8.21 23.49
C GLU A 237 10.76 -9.01 23.18
N LYS A 238 10.60 -10.18 22.54
CA LYS A 238 11.74 -11.00 22.11
C LYS A 238 12.59 -10.33 21.05
N TYR A 239 11.97 -9.71 20.05
CA TYR A 239 12.69 -8.96 19.01
C TYR A 239 13.43 -7.75 19.57
N CYS A 240 12.84 -7.03 20.52
CA CYS A 240 13.53 -5.94 21.20
C CYS A 240 14.80 -6.45 21.92
N LYS A 241 14.70 -7.56 22.66
CA LYS A 241 15.87 -8.16 23.34
C LYS A 241 16.95 -8.60 22.36
N ILE A 242 16.57 -9.18 21.22
CA ILE A 242 17.52 -9.57 20.16
C ILE A 242 18.21 -8.31 19.61
N ALA A 243 17.47 -7.26 19.27
CA ALA A 243 18.04 -6.01 18.78
C ALA A 243 19.05 -5.44 19.81
N GLU A 244 18.62 -5.29 21.06
CA GLU A 244 19.43 -4.77 22.15
C GLU A 244 20.74 -5.58 22.35
N SER A 245 20.68 -6.93 22.27
CA SER A 245 21.85 -7.81 22.41
C SER A 245 22.87 -7.70 21.27
N HIS A 246 22.46 -7.10 20.13
CA HIS A 246 23.31 -6.86 18.96
C HIS A 246 23.64 -5.36 18.76
N GLY A 247 23.34 -4.53 19.75
CA GLY A 247 23.60 -3.07 19.67
C GLY A 247 22.72 -2.32 18.66
N LEU A 248 21.57 -2.89 18.29
CA LEU A 248 20.61 -2.32 17.36
C LEU A 248 19.40 -1.78 18.13
N THR A 249 18.75 -0.77 17.55
CA THR A 249 17.38 -0.42 17.95
C THR A 249 16.39 -1.45 17.38
N PRO A 250 15.24 -1.69 18.04
CA PRO A 250 14.18 -2.52 17.48
C PRO A 250 13.69 -2.06 16.11
N THR A 251 13.75 -0.75 15.84
CA THR A 251 13.42 -0.15 14.54
C THR A 251 14.40 -0.58 13.45
N GLU A 252 15.70 -0.47 13.70
CA GLU A 252 16.75 -0.90 12.77
C GLU A 252 16.65 -2.39 12.46
N LEU A 253 16.50 -3.25 13.49
CA LEU A 253 16.30 -4.68 13.28
C LEU A 253 15.09 -4.96 12.39
N SER A 254 13.97 -4.31 12.65
CA SER A 254 12.72 -4.55 11.93
C SER A 254 12.78 -4.08 10.46
N LEU A 255 13.40 -2.94 10.19
CA LEU A 255 13.59 -2.44 8.83
C LEU A 255 14.61 -3.28 8.06
N ALA A 256 15.73 -3.64 8.69
CA ALA A 256 16.75 -4.50 8.08
C ALA A 256 16.17 -5.88 7.72
N PHE A 257 15.34 -6.46 8.60
CA PHE A 257 14.65 -7.73 8.33
C PHE A 257 13.83 -7.67 7.03
N VAL A 258 13.09 -6.57 6.80
CA VAL A 258 12.28 -6.42 5.59
C VAL A 258 13.17 -6.15 4.37
N ASN A 259 14.18 -5.29 4.51
CA ASN A 259 15.06 -4.90 3.41
C ASN A 259 15.91 -6.05 2.84
N GLN A 260 16.22 -7.05 3.65
CA GLN A 260 17.06 -8.18 3.20
C GLN A 260 16.32 -9.25 2.40
N GLN A 261 14.98 -9.14 2.25
CA GLN A 261 14.20 -10.14 1.54
C GLN A 261 14.27 -9.91 0.03
N ASP A 262 14.61 -10.94 -0.73
CA ASP A 262 14.80 -10.86 -2.21
C ASP A 262 13.51 -10.46 -2.96
N PHE A 263 12.34 -10.71 -2.39
CA PHE A 263 11.05 -10.32 -2.97
C PHE A 263 10.63 -8.88 -2.62
N VAL A 264 11.34 -8.18 -1.75
CA VAL A 264 11.04 -6.80 -1.34
C VAL A 264 11.81 -5.81 -2.22
N THR A 265 11.08 -4.99 -2.95
CA THR A 265 11.67 -3.89 -3.72
C THR A 265 11.95 -2.68 -2.84
N SER A 266 11.03 -2.34 -1.94
CA SER A 266 11.17 -1.20 -1.04
C SER A 266 10.27 -1.31 0.18
N ASN A 267 10.73 -0.77 1.30
CA ASN A 267 9.89 -0.43 2.45
C ASN A 267 9.10 0.85 2.19
N ILE A 268 7.87 0.90 2.71
CA ILE A 268 7.09 2.13 2.81
C ILE A 268 7.05 2.58 4.26
N ILE A 269 7.61 3.73 4.53
CA ILE A 269 7.62 4.36 5.85
C ILE A 269 6.81 5.66 5.83
N GLY A 270 6.36 6.10 6.99
CA GLY A 270 5.69 7.39 7.20
C GLY A 270 6.18 8.01 8.48
N ALA A 271 7.10 8.97 8.36
CA ALA A 271 7.57 9.78 9.47
C ALA A 271 6.69 11.03 9.62
N THR A 272 6.46 11.46 10.86
CA THR A 272 5.72 12.69 11.18
C THR A 272 6.59 13.74 11.84
N LYS A 273 7.84 13.41 12.14
CA LYS A 273 8.87 14.27 12.72
C LYS A 273 10.19 14.11 12.01
N MET A 274 11.13 15.02 12.24
CA MET A 274 12.43 15.03 11.59
C MET A 274 13.51 14.31 12.40
N ASP A 275 13.24 14.02 13.66
CA ASP A 275 14.06 13.31 14.64
C ASP A 275 13.84 11.78 14.61
#